data_2521a0d6da99933bb003e8c5a41d272a
#
_entry.id   2521a0d6da99933bb003e8c5a41d272a
#
_cell.length_a   1.000
_cell.length_b   1.000
_cell.length_c   1.000
_cell.angle_alpha   90.00
_cell.angle_beta   90.00
_cell.angle_gamma   90.00
#
_symmetry.space_group_name_H-M   'P 1'
#
loop_
_entity.id
_entity.type
_entity.pdbx_description
1 polymer ?
#
loop_
_entity_poly.entity_id
_entity_poly.type
_entity_poly.pdbx_seq_one_letter_code
_entity_poly.pdbx_strand_id
1 'polypeptide(L)'
;YGGPVPRDRQDNGEREGNGQERKLPYGMGSGVIISPDGYILTNRHVVTDERGDDVDEIRVSLLNEEKEFLAKIVGSDKRTDIAVLKVDAEDLPFIKIANSDNLRVGDILFAIGNPLRVGTTVTQGIVSATGRTELGILGMGNQGYENFIQTDASINPGNSGGALVDAEGRLVGINTAIYSRTGGNIGIGFAIPTNLARSVLVKLLETG
;
A
#
# COMPACT_ATOMS: atom_id res chain seq x y z
N TYR A 1 -20.86 23.04 -42.26
CA TYR A 1 -22.00 22.33 -42.83
C TYR A 1 -22.60 21.49 -41.72
N GLY A 2 -23.74 21.99 -41.19
CA GLY A 2 -24.52 21.29 -40.19
C GLY A 2 -25.50 20.32 -40.86
N GLY A 3 -25.64 19.16 -40.25
CA GLY A 3 -26.73 18.22 -40.50
C GLY A 3 -27.37 17.83 -39.16
N PRO A 4 -28.67 17.59 -39.11
CA PRO A 4 -29.46 17.56 -37.88
C PRO A 4 -29.37 16.23 -37.17
N VAL A 5 -29.40 16.32 -35.81
CA VAL A 5 -29.49 15.19 -34.87
C VAL A 5 -30.93 14.66 -34.86
N PRO A 6 -31.20 13.36 -34.99
CA PRO A 6 -32.53 12.82 -34.73
C PRO A 6 -32.76 12.67 -33.21
N ARG A 7 -33.91 13.22 -32.77
CA ARG A 7 -34.52 12.98 -31.46
C ARG A 7 -35.36 11.72 -31.47
N ASP A 8 -35.46 11.13 -30.30
CA ASP A 8 -36.48 10.25 -29.76
C ASP A 8 -36.57 8.79 -30.20
N ARG A 9 -36.31 7.96 -29.17
CA ARG A 9 -37.31 6.98 -28.71
C ARG A 9 -37.12 6.67 -27.24
N GLN A 10 -38.05 7.09 -26.42
CA GLN A 10 -38.30 6.52 -25.09
C GLN A 10 -38.65 5.03 -25.26
N ASP A 11 -37.91 4.18 -24.64
CA ASP A 11 -38.34 2.80 -24.37
C ASP A 11 -38.35 2.61 -22.85
N ASN A 12 -39.57 2.64 -22.31
CA ASN A 12 -39.89 2.29 -20.94
C ASN A 12 -39.85 0.77 -20.85
N GLY A 13 -38.71 0.25 -20.47
CA GLY A 13 -38.51 -1.15 -20.07
C GLY A 13 -38.10 -1.22 -18.61
N GLU A 14 -39.07 -1.37 -17.72
CA GLU A 14 -38.84 -1.78 -16.32
C GLU A 14 -38.11 -3.11 -16.34
N ARG A 15 -36.82 -3.08 -16.05
CA ARG A 15 -36.06 -4.25 -15.65
C ARG A 15 -35.77 -4.09 -14.17
N GLU A 16 -36.57 -4.79 -13.37
CA GLU A 16 -36.17 -5.17 -12.01
C GLU A 16 -34.86 -5.97 -12.11
N GLY A 17 -33.76 -5.28 -12.06
CA GLY A 17 -32.43 -5.84 -11.91
C GLY A 17 -32.02 -5.72 -10.45
N ASN A 18 -31.85 -6.84 -9.80
CA ASN A 18 -31.25 -6.99 -8.48
C ASN A 18 -29.86 -6.37 -8.52
N GLY A 19 -29.82 -5.05 -8.40
CA GLY A 19 -28.61 -4.22 -8.50
C GLY A 19 -27.89 -4.22 -7.17
N GLN A 20 -27.04 -5.22 -6.96
CA GLN A 20 -25.90 -4.97 -6.11
C GLN A 20 -25.07 -3.89 -6.83
N GLU A 21 -25.22 -2.64 -6.39
CA GLU A 21 -24.32 -1.56 -6.76
C GLU A 21 -22.88 -2.02 -6.41
N ARG A 22 -22.13 -2.39 -7.43
CA ARG A 22 -20.69 -2.55 -7.27
C ARG A 22 -20.15 -1.16 -6.98
N LYS A 23 -20.00 -0.83 -5.71
CA LYS A 23 -19.24 0.35 -5.30
C LYS A 23 -17.88 0.26 -5.98
N LEU A 24 -17.56 1.22 -6.83
CA LEU A 24 -16.23 1.31 -7.42
C LEU A 24 -15.22 1.46 -6.27
N PRO A 25 -14.10 0.72 -6.29
CA PRO A 25 -13.12 0.82 -5.22
C PRO A 25 -12.57 2.24 -5.17
N TYR A 26 -12.63 2.86 -3.99
CA TYR A 26 -12.23 4.24 -3.74
C TYR A 26 -10.70 4.43 -3.81
N GLY A 27 -9.94 3.39 -3.49
CA GLY A 27 -8.47 3.39 -3.52
C GLY A 27 -7.92 2.01 -3.79
N MET A 28 -6.65 1.96 -4.12
CA MET A 28 -5.89 0.73 -4.34
C MET A 28 -4.51 0.86 -3.74
N GLY A 29 -4.03 -0.24 -3.19
CA GLY A 29 -2.69 -0.36 -2.67
C GLY A 29 -2.29 -1.82 -2.55
N SER A 30 -1.17 -2.03 -1.92
CA SER A 30 -0.63 -3.33 -1.60
C SER A 30 -0.53 -3.54 -0.10
N GLY A 31 -0.33 -4.76 0.32
CA GLY A 31 -0.06 -5.10 1.71
C GLY A 31 0.89 -6.28 1.80
N VAL A 32 1.43 -6.51 2.97
CA VAL A 32 2.41 -7.58 3.26
C VAL A 32 1.89 -8.44 4.39
N ILE A 33 1.66 -9.73 4.13
CA ILE A 33 1.27 -10.70 5.16
C ILE A 33 2.49 -10.96 6.05
N ILE A 34 2.34 -10.72 7.35
CA ILE A 34 3.42 -10.81 8.35
C ILE A 34 3.24 -11.95 9.34
N SER A 35 2.09 -12.61 9.31
CA SER A 35 1.80 -13.76 10.17
C SER A 35 0.87 -14.78 9.50
N PRO A 36 0.93 -16.07 9.87
CA PRO A 36 0.13 -17.10 9.25
C PRO A 36 -1.37 -16.99 9.56
N ASP A 37 -1.73 -16.29 10.64
CA ASP A 37 -3.11 -16.06 11.06
C ASP A 37 -3.74 -14.81 10.43
N GLY A 38 -3.05 -14.13 9.48
CA GLY A 38 -3.65 -13.10 8.64
C GLY A 38 -3.44 -11.66 9.08
N TYR A 39 -2.40 -11.34 9.83
CA TYR A 39 -1.98 -9.95 10.01
C TYR A 39 -1.26 -9.44 8.77
N ILE A 40 -1.61 -8.22 8.36
CA ILE A 40 -1.10 -7.57 7.14
C ILE A 40 -0.63 -6.17 7.52
N LEU A 41 0.60 -5.83 7.08
CA LEU A 41 1.09 -4.45 7.11
C LEU A 41 0.79 -3.76 5.78
N THR A 42 0.36 -2.50 5.87
CA THR A 42 0.17 -1.61 4.72
C THR A 42 0.39 -0.16 5.14
N ASN A 43 0.21 0.79 4.23
CA ASN A 43 0.19 2.20 4.58
C ASN A 43 -1.19 2.65 5.06
N ARG A 44 -1.21 3.62 5.97
CA ARG A 44 -2.45 4.23 6.44
C ARG A 44 -3.22 4.91 5.31
N HIS A 45 -2.54 5.66 4.44
CA HIS A 45 -3.20 6.34 3.31
C HIS A 45 -3.87 5.38 2.31
N VAL A 46 -3.52 4.08 2.31
CA VAL A 46 -4.19 3.05 1.48
C VAL A 46 -5.56 2.67 2.04
N VAL A 47 -5.76 2.81 3.36
CA VAL A 47 -6.96 2.39 4.08
C VAL A 47 -7.79 3.57 4.61
N THR A 48 -7.48 4.79 4.19
CA THR A 48 -8.23 6.00 4.54
C THR A 48 -8.75 6.72 3.30
N ASP A 49 -9.84 7.47 3.48
CA ASP A 49 -10.40 8.32 2.44
C ASP A 49 -9.64 9.66 2.31
N GLU A 50 -10.08 10.55 1.41
CA GLU A 50 -9.48 11.87 1.19
C GLU A 50 -9.52 12.80 2.41
N ARG A 51 -10.42 12.55 3.36
CA ARG A 51 -10.50 13.29 4.63
C ARG A 51 -9.56 12.72 5.69
N GLY A 52 -9.01 11.52 5.41
CA GLY A 52 -8.16 10.78 6.34
C GLY A 52 -8.93 9.94 7.35
N ASP A 53 -10.23 9.70 7.09
CA ASP A 53 -11.06 8.78 7.86
C ASP A 53 -10.90 7.36 7.31
N ASP A 54 -11.04 6.36 8.17
CA ASP A 54 -10.94 4.96 7.77
C ASP A 54 -12.06 4.61 6.79
N VAL A 55 -11.73 3.84 5.74
CA VAL A 55 -12.72 3.41 4.75
C VAL A 55 -13.67 2.35 5.36
N ASP A 56 -14.92 2.32 4.88
CA ASP A 56 -15.96 1.40 5.39
C ASP A 56 -15.65 -0.07 5.13
N GLU A 57 -14.98 -0.40 4.04
CA GLU A 57 -14.73 -1.78 3.62
C GLU A 57 -13.35 -1.92 2.96
N ILE A 58 -12.59 -2.90 3.42
CA ILE A 58 -11.29 -3.25 2.83
C ILE A 58 -11.36 -4.69 2.34
N ARG A 59 -11.10 -4.89 1.04
CA ARG A 59 -10.98 -6.21 0.42
C ARG A 59 -9.53 -6.51 0.10
N VAL A 60 -9.08 -7.69 0.51
CA VAL A 60 -7.73 -8.19 0.27
C VAL A 60 -7.81 -9.38 -0.67
N SER A 61 -7.13 -9.26 -1.80
CA SER A 61 -6.93 -10.37 -2.74
C SER A 61 -5.52 -10.90 -2.56
N LEU A 62 -5.37 -12.19 -2.40
CA LEU A 62 -4.06 -12.84 -2.33
C LEU A 62 -3.55 -13.15 -3.73
N LEU A 63 -2.22 -13.20 -3.86
CA LEU A 63 -1.57 -13.58 -5.11
C LEU A 63 -1.98 -15.01 -5.51
N ASN A 64 -2.43 -15.17 -6.76
CA ASN A 64 -2.87 -16.45 -7.34
C ASN A 64 -4.11 -17.08 -6.69
N GLU A 65 -4.87 -16.33 -5.91
CA GLU A 65 -6.15 -16.78 -5.38
C GLU A 65 -7.29 -15.94 -5.95
N GLU A 66 -8.38 -16.59 -6.32
CA GLU A 66 -9.61 -15.91 -6.73
C GLU A 66 -10.42 -15.37 -5.54
N LYS A 67 -10.09 -15.87 -4.34
CA LYS A 67 -10.80 -15.52 -3.11
C LYS A 67 -10.36 -14.17 -2.59
N GLU A 68 -11.33 -13.30 -2.32
CA GLU A 68 -11.13 -12.06 -1.58
C GLU A 68 -11.49 -12.25 -0.11
N PHE A 69 -10.72 -11.61 0.76
CA PHE A 69 -10.95 -11.57 2.20
C PHE A 69 -11.40 -10.17 2.60
N LEU A 70 -12.39 -10.08 3.46
CA LEU A 70 -12.68 -8.82 4.16
C LEU A 70 -11.66 -8.63 5.27
N ALA A 71 -11.02 -7.47 5.28
CA ALA A 71 -10.05 -7.11 6.30
C ALA A 71 -10.65 -6.10 7.28
N LYS A 72 -10.23 -6.21 8.54
CA LYS A 72 -10.51 -5.22 9.58
C LYS A 72 -9.24 -4.44 9.87
N ILE A 73 -9.37 -3.14 10.11
CA ILE A 73 -8.28 -2.32 10.62
C ILE A 73 -8.11 -2.66 12.10
N VAL A 74 -6.94 -3.19 12.45
CA VAL A 74 -6.53 -3.43 13.85
C VAL A 74 -6.10 -2.13 14.49
N GLY A 75 -5.41 -1.30 13.72
CA GLY A 75 -4.99 0.03 14.12
C GLY A 75 -4.17 0.70 13.02
N SER A 76 -4.03 2.02 13.14
CA SER A 76 -3.22 2.81 12.21
C SER A 76 -2.52 3.96 12.92
N ASP A 77 -1.36 4.36 12.41
CA ASP A 77 -0.61 5.51 12.91
C ASP A 77 -0.39 6.53 11.79
N LYS A 78 -1.01 7.70 11.95
CA LYS A 78 -0.93 8.80 11.01
C LYS A 78 0.49 9.37 10.90
N ARG A 79 1.26 9.34 11.98
CA ARG A 79 2.59 9.95 12.02
C ARG A 79 3.62 9.18 11.20
N THR A 80 3.46 7.87 11.11
CA THR A 80 4.38 6.96 10.39
C THR A 80 3.79 6.43 9.10
N ASP A 81 2.50 6.69 8.83
CA ASP A 81 1.76 6.17 7.69
C ASP A 81 1.71 4.63 7.66
N ILE A 82 1.66 3.97 8.82
CA ILE A 82 1.51 2.53 8.95
C ILE A 82 0.07 2.19 9.36
N ALA A 83 -0.47 1.14 8.76
CA ALA A 83 -1.70 0.48 9.20
C ALA A 83 -1.50 -1.03 9.31
N VAL A 84 -2.23 -1.63 10.24
CA VAL A 84 -2.27 -3.07 10.48
C VAL A 84 -3.68 -3.55 10.21
N LEU A 85 -3.80 -4.54 9.33
CA LEU A 85 -5.04 -5.18 9.00
C LEU A 85 -5.07 -6.61 9.51
N LYS A 86 -6.26 -7.15 9.70
CA LYS A 86 -6.50 -8.56 10.02
C LYS A 86 -7.55 -9.13 9.07
N VAL A 87 -7.21 -10.23 8.43
CA VAL A 87 -8.15 -11.07 7.68
C VAL A 87 -8.45 -12.35 8.46
N ASP A 88 -9.64 -12.90 8.26
CA ASP A 88 -10.03 -14.18 8.86
C ASP A 88 -9.56 -15.31 7.94
N ALA A 89 -8.31 -15.73 8.15
CA ALA A 89 -7.64 -16.78 7.43
C ALA A 89 -6.56 -17.41 8.31
N GLU A 90 -6.24 -18.67 8.04
CA GLU A 90 -5.21 -19.45 8.72
C GLU A 90 -4.23 -20.01 7.69
N ASP A 91 -3.06 -20.39 8.16
CA ASP A 91 -1.99 -21.02 7.37
C ASP A 91 -1.55 -20.19 6.13
N LEU A 92 -1.66 -18.87 6.24
CA LEU A 92 -1.21 -17.99 5.16
C LEU A 92 0.32 -17.98 5.03
N PRO A 93 0.85 -17.92 3.80
CA PRO A 93 2.26 -17.65 3.61
C PRO A 93 2.59 -16.24 4.10
N PHE A 94 3.63 -16.10 4.90
CA PHE A 94 4.04 -14.81 5.45
C PHE A 94 5.52 -14.55 5.23
N ILE A 95 5.89 -13.28 5.24
CA ILE A 95 7.27 -12.85 4.98
C ILE A 95 8.10 -12.83 6.26
N LYS A 96 9.41 -13.17 6.15
CA LYS A 96 10.38 -12.96 7.22
C LYS A 96 10.78 -11.48 7.27
N ILE A 97 10.76 -10.90 8.47
CA ILE A 97 11.15 -9.50 8.69
C ILE A 97 12.64 -9.45 9.05
N ALA A 98 13.41 -8.65 8.32
CA ALA A 98 14.81 -8.38 8.61
C ALA A 98 14.97 -7.12 9.49
N ASN A 99 16.16 -6.98 10.08
CA ASN A 99 16.53 -5.74 10.77
C ASN A 99 16.97 -4.69 9.74
N SER A 100 16.14 -3.66 9.54
CA SER A 100 16.41 -2.59 8.57
C SER A 100 17.61 -1.71 8.93
N ASP A 101 18.09 -1.73 10.18
CA ASP A 101 19.29 -0.97 10.58
C ASP A 101 20.59 -1.58 10.01
N ASN A 102 20.53 -2.81 9.53
CA ASN A 102 21.67 -3.48 8.90
C ASN A 102 21.86 -3.11 7.41
N LEU A 103 20.88 -2.38 6.82
CA LEU A 103 20.97 -1.96 5.42
C LEU A 103 22.12 -0.98 5.19
N ARG A 104 22.80 -1.16 4.08
CA ARG A 104 23.88 -0.29 3.60
C ARG A 104 23.58 0.22 2.21
N VAL A 105 24.00 1.45 1.93
CA VAL A 105 23.92 2.02 0.58
C VAL A 105 24.63 1.09 -0.41
N GLY A 106 23.95 0.76 -1.50
CA GLY A 106 24.38 -0.18 -2.51
C GLY A 106 23.82 -1.60 -2.35
N ASP A 107 23.22 -1.96 -1.22
CA ASP A 107 22.56 -3.27 -1.06
C ASP A 107 21.40 -3.38 -2.06
N ILE A 108 21.26 -4.55 -2.71
CA ILE A 108 20.20 -4.82 -3.68
C ILE A 108 18.86 -4.94 -2.98
N LEU A 109 17.85 -4.28 -3.54
CA LEU A 109 16.48 -4.29 -3.08
C LEU A 109 15.51 -4.64 -4.20
N PHE A 110 14.38 -5.25 -3.83
CA PHE A 110 13.24 -5.47 -4.70
C PHE A 110 12.00 -4.83 -4.09
N ALA A 111 11.33 -3.97 -4.85
CA ALA A 111 10.03 -3.43 -4.47
C ALA A 111 8.94 -4.28 -5.12
N ILE A 112 8.00 -4.75 -4.29
CA ILE A 112 6.93 -5.66 -4.68
C ILE A 112 5.59 -4.99 -4.38
N GLY A 113 4.66 -5.05 -5.32
CA GLY A 113 3.31 -4.53 -5.16
C GLY A 113 2.43 -4.93 -6.33
N ASN A 114 1.19 -4.44 -6.33
CA ASN A 114 0.24 -4.65 -7.42
C ASN A 114 -0.20 -3.31 -8.02
N PRO A 115 0.70 -2.63 -8.79
CA PRO A 115 0.39 -1.34 -9.36
C PRO A 115 -0.68 -1.48 -10.44
N LEU A 116 -1.63 -0.53 -10.48
CA LEU A 116 -2.61 -0.38 -11.55
C LEU A 116 -3.48 -1.63 -11.82
N ARG A 117 -3.56 -2.58 -10.89
CA ARG A 117 -4.28 -3.86 -11.06
C ARG A 117 -3.81 -4.71 -12.27
N VAL A 118 -2.59 -4.50 -12.71
CA VAL A 118 -2.02 -5.30 -13.81
C VAL A 118 -1.39 -6.61 -13.34
N GLY A 119 -1.53 -6.92 -12.05
CA GLY A 119 -0.91 -8.06 -11.39
C GLY A 119 0.30 -7.68 -10.54
N THR A 120 0.79 -8.63 -9.76
CA THR A 120 1.96 -8.42 -8.92
C THR A 120 3.17 -8.07 -9.77
N THR A 121 3.81 -6.97 -9.42
CA THR A 121 4.98 -6.44 -10.11
C THR A 121 6.15 -6.39 -9.13
N VAL A 122 7.33 -6.77 -9.62
CA VAL A 122 8.59 -6.70 -8.89
C VAL A 122 9.53 -5.78 -9.66
N THR A 123 10.07 -4.78 -8.98
CA THR A 123 11.12 -3.90 -9.54
C THR A 123 12.38 -4.01 -8.71
N GLN A 124 13.53 -3.93 -9.34
CA GLN A 124 14.83 -4.01 -8.69
C GLN A 124 15.48 -2.64 -8.59
N GLY A 125 16.20 -2.42 -7.53
CA GLY A 125 17.05 -1.26 -7.30
C GLY A 125 18.04 -1.53 -6.18
N ILE A 126 18.55 -0.46 -5.58
CA ILE A 126 19.46 -0.51 -4.45
C ILE A 126 18.99 0.38 -3.31
N VAL A 127 19.60 0.23 -2.14
CA VAL A 127 19.55 1.26 -1.10
C VAL A 127 20.32 2.47 -1.60
N SER A 128 19.62 3.54 -1.95
CA SER A 128 20.24 4.81 -2.36
C SER A 128 20.67 5.66 -1.16
N ALA A 129 19.91 5.59 -0.07
CA ALA A 129 20.21 6.22 1.22
C ALA A 129 19.36 5.59 2.34
N THR A 130 19.76 5.80 3.58
CA THR A 130 18.98 5.49 4.78
C THR A 130 18.79 6.74 5.63
N GLY A 131 17.82 6.71 6.54
CA GLY A 131 17.60 7.80 7.49
C GLY A 131 17.14 9.11 6.84
N ARG A 132 16.39 9.07 5.74
CA ARG A 132 15.85 10.28 5.10
C ARG A 132 14.75 10.87 5.94
N THR A 133 14.95 12.13 6.34
CA THR A 133 14.04 12.93 7.18
C THR A 133 13.75 14.27 6.51
N GLU A 134 12.77 15.00 7.03
CA GLU A 134 12.44 16.38 6.63
C GLU A 134 12.10 16.54 5.13
N LEU A 135 11.51 15.49 4.55
CA LEU A 135 11.09 15.51 3.15
C LEU A 135 9.70 16.13 2.96
N GLY A 136 8.91 16.25 4.04
CA GLY A 136 7.55 16.75 4.02
C GLY A 136 6.55 15.80 3.36
N ILE A 137 6.90 14.53 3.21
CA ILE A 137 6.04 13.49 2.59
C ILE A 137 4.85 13.18 3.49
N LEU A 138 5.08 13.08 4.82
CA LEU A 138 4.04 12.79 5.82
C LEU A 138 3.41 14.06 6.42
N GLY A 139 3.56 15.20 5.75
CA GLY A 139 3.03 16.49 6.17
C GLY A 139 4.12 17.49 6.57
N MET A 140 3.86 18.79 6.36
CA MET A 140 4.79 19.83 6.74
C MET A 140 4.81 20.07 8.26
N GLY A 141 5.98 20.30 8.82
CA GLY A 141 6.20 20.51 10.26
C GLY A 141 6.26 19.19 11.03
N ASN A 142 6.11 19.27 12.38
CA ASN A 142 6.21 18.10 13.27
C ASN A 142 5.03 17.11 13.22
N GLN A 143 4.29 17.05 12.13
CA GLN A 143 3.09 16.21 12.03
C GLN A 143 3.40 14.77 11.64
N GLY A 144 4.49 14.51 10.90
CA GLY A 144 4.92 13.17 10.49
C GLY A 144 6.27 12.79 11.10
N TYR A 145 6.47 11.50 11.32
CA TYR A 145 7.75 10.94 11.71
C TYR A 145 8.40 10.28 10.48
N GLU A 146 9.31 11.01 9.86
CA GLU A 146 10.01 10.55 8.68
C GLU A 146 11.37 9.94 9.07
N ASN A 147 11.61 8.74 8.59
CA ASN A 147 12.88 8.03 8.67
C ASN A 147 12.88 6.98 7.55
N PHE A 148 13.07 7.44 6.30
CA PHE A 148 12.86 6.56 5.15
C PHE A 148 14.15 5.89 4.66
N ILE A 149 13.98 4.69 4.12
CA ILE A 149 14.90 4.10 3.15
C ILE A 149 14.61 4.73 1.80
N GLN A 150 15.64 5.26 1.14
CA GLN A 150 15.56 5.70 -0.25
C GLN A 150 16.06 4.60 -1.17
N THR A 151 15.34 4.36 -2.27
CA THR A 151 15.70 3.38 -3.31
C THR A 151 15.44 3.94 -4.70
N ASP A 152 16.15 3.45 -5.70
CA ASP A 152 15.89 3.71 -7.12
C ASP A 152 15.02 2.60 -7.76
N ALA A 153 14.67 1.55 -7.02
CA ALA A 153 13.63 0.62 -7.44
C ALA A 153 12.34 1.38 -7.78
N SER A 154 11.71 1.05 -8.89
CA SER A 154 10.53 1.77 -9.35
C SER A 154 9.35 1.55 -8.40
N ILE A 155 8.96 2.61 -7.69
CA ILE A 155 7.75 2.69 -6.86
C ILE A 155 6.76 3.60 -7.59
N ASN A 156 5.54 3.12 -7.80
CA ASN A 156 4.47 3.83 -8.50
C ASN A 156 3.14 3.64 -7.73
N PRO A 157 2.09 4.42 -8.03
CA PRO A 157 0.77 4.22 -7.44
C PRO A 157 0.32 2.76 -7.53
N GLY A 158 -0.08 2.18 -6.39
CA GLY A 158 -0.42 0.76 -6.22
C GLY A 158 0.68 -0.08 -5.55
N ASN A 159 1.95 0.33 -5.57
CA ASN A 159 3.01 -0.30 -4.77
C ASN A 159 2.97 0.15 -3.30
N SER A 160 2.30 1.26 -2.99
CA SER A 160 2.14 1.75 -1.61
C SER A 160 1.56 0.65 -0.71
N GLY A 161 2.17 0.44 0.44
CA GLY A 161 1.86 -0.64 1.38
C GLY A 161 2.49 -1.99 1.03
N GLY A 162 3.07 -2.14 -0.16
CA GLY A 162 3.78 -3.35 -0.60
C GLY A 162 5.16 -3.49 0.03
N ALA A 163 5.78 -4.63 -0.23
CA ALA A 163 7.06 -5.00 0.36
C ALA A 163 8.25 -4.32 -0.34
N LEU A 164 9.21 -3.84 0.44
CA LEU A 164 10.58 -3.67 0.03
C LEU A 164 11.40 -4.80 0.67
N VAL A 165 12.04 -5.63 -0.15
CA VAL A 165 12.76 -6.81 0.32
C VAL A 165 14.23 -6.76 -0.08
N ASP A 166 15.08 -7.43 0.71
CA ASP A 166 16.49 -7.64 0.37
C ASP A 166 16.68 -8.79 -0.64
N ALA A 167 17.93 -9.04 -1.02
CA ALA A 167 18.29 -10.10 -1.96
C ALA A 167 17.96 -11.52 -1.45
N GLU A 168 17.69 -11.70 -0.15
CA GLU A 168 17.28 -12.96 0.46
C GLU A 168 15.75 -13.08 0.59
N GLY A 169 15.00 -12.11 0.07
CA GLY A 169 13.52 -12.07 0.12
C GLY A 169 12.96 -11.71 1.49
N ARG A 170 13.76 -11.10 2.37
CA ARG A 170 13.30 -10.66 3.71
C ARG A 170 12.80 -9.23 3.63
N LEU A 171 11.72 -8.94 4.35
CA LEU A 171 11.15 -7.61 4.43
C LEU A 171 12.10 -6.65 5.14
N VAL A 172 12.45 -5.55 4.49
CA VAL A 172 13.29 -4.47 5.05
C VAL A 172 12.56 -3.14 5.12
N GLY A 173 11.45 -3.00 4.39
CA GLY A 173 10.63 -1.78 4.42
C GLY A 173 9.26 -1.98 3.81
N ILE A 174 8.39 -0.98 4.03
CA ILE A 174 7.06 -0.86 3.41
C ILE A 174 7.13 0.29 2.41
N ASN A 175 6.89 0.00 1.13
CA ASN A 175 6.87 1.02 0.08
C ASN A 175 5.80 2.08 0.40
N THR A 176 6.11 3.36 0.31
CA THR A 176 5.12 4.39 0.68
C THR A 176 4.96 5.48 -0.36
N ALA A 177 6.03 6.10 -0.83
CA ALA A 177 5.92 7.30 -1.64
C ALA A 177 7.04 7.41 -2.68
N ILE A 178 6.85 8.33 -3.62
CA ILE A 178 7.87 8.78 -4.56
C ILE A 178 8.08 10.29 -4.41
N TYR A 179 9.29 10.75 -4.67
CA TYR A 179 9.55 12.16 -4.85
C TYR A 179 9.46 12.47 -6.35
N SER A 180 8.34 13.05 -6.76
CA SER A 180 8.08 13.32 -8.19
C SER A 180 7.18 14.52 -8.38
N ARG A 181 7.53 15.40 -9.32
CA ARG A 181 6.68 16.51 -9.76
C ARG A 181 5.62 16.08 -10.79
N THR A 182 5.86 14.97 -11.45
CA THR A 182 5.01 14.48 -12.56
C THR A 182 4.13 13.30 -12.19
N GLY A 183 4.25 12.81 -10.93
CA GLY A 183 3.50 11.64 -10.44
C GLY A 183 4.08 10.28 -10.84
N GLY A 184 5.13 10.24 -11.70
CA GLY A 184 5.86 9.02 -12.05
C GLY A 184 7.19 8.89 -11.31
N ASN A 185 7.71 7.66 -11.19
CA ASN A 185 9.00 7.40 -10.59
C ASN A 185 10.14 8.01 -11.45
N ILE A 186 11.05 8.74 -10.80
CA ILE A 186 12.25 9.35 -11.40
C ILE A 186 13.54 8.78 -10.80
N GLY A 187 13.51 7.58 -10.21
CA GLY A 187 14.63 6.97 -9.51
C GLY A 187 14.75 7.38 -8.04
N ILE A 188 13.69 7.98 -7.47
CA ILE A 188 13.64 8.37 -6.06
C ILE A 188 12.35 7.85 -5.46
N GLY A 189 12.43 6.70 -4.81
CA GLY A 189 11.37 6.07 -4.06
C GLY A 189 11.72 5.98 -2.58
N PHE A 190 10.70 5.91 -1.73
CA PHE A 190 10.83 5.85 -0.28
C PHE A 190 10.04 4.69 0.30
N ALA A 191 10.62 4.09 1.34
CA ALA A 191 9.97 3.05 2.12
C ALA A 191 10.18 3.28 3.61
N ILE A 192 9.18 2.91 4.39
CA ILE A 192 9.22 2.94 5.86
C ILE A 192 10.04 1.74 6.33
N PRO A 193 11.13 1.92 7.11
CA PRO A 193 11.95 0.82 7.59
C PRO A 193 11.17 -0.16 8.45
N THR A 194 11.48 -1.45 8.35
CA THR A 194 10.81 -2.51 9.15
C THR A 194 10.93 -2.31 10.64
N ASN A 195 12.05 -1.79 11.16
CA ASN A 195 12.20 -1.53 12.59
C ASN A 195 11.21 -0.48 13.09
N LEU A 196 10.93 0.56 12.29
CA LEU A 196 9.89 1.53 12.60
C LEU A 196 8.50 0.90 12.52
N ALA A 197 8.19 0.19 11.42
CA ALA A 197 6.91 -0.49 11.25
C ALA A 197 6.64 -1.49 12.39
N ARG A 198 7.64 -2.23 12.83
CA ARG A 198 7.55 -3.16 13.97
C ARG A 198 7.25 -2.45 15.29
N SER A 199 7.89 -1.31 15.55
CA SER A 199 7.64 -0.53 16.77
C SER A 199 6.20 -0.02 16.81
N VAL A 200 5.65 0.40 15.67
CA VAL A 200 4.25 0.81 15.52
C VAL A 200 3.32 -0.38 15.70
N LEU A 201 3.59 -1.52 15.04
CA LEU A 201 2.81 -2.75 15.15
C LEU A 201 2.63 -3.19 16.60
N VAL A 202 3.74 -3.26 17.37
CA VAL A 202 3.68 -3.65 18.79
C VAL A 202 2.76 -2.74 19.57
N LYS A 203 2.88 -1.41 19.40
CA LYS A 203 2.01 -0.44 20.08
C LYS A 203 0.54 -0.60 19.69
N LEU A 204 0.24 -0.78 18.40
CA LEU A 204 -1.14 -0.94 17.94
C LEU A 204 -1.78 -2.23 18.45
N LEU A 205 -1.02 -3.31 18.62
CA LEU A 205 -1.51 -4.56 19.19
C LEU A 205 -1.71 -4.49 20.72
N GLU A 206 -0.96 -3.63 21.43
CA GLU A 206 -1.07 -3.45 22.88
C GLU A 206 -2.20 -2.48 23.29
N THR A 207 -2.48 -1.49 22.43
CA THR A 207 -3.45 -0.42 22.78
C THR A 207 -4.82 -0.62 22.11
N GLY A 208 -4.92 -1.51 21.14
CA GLY A 208 -6.15 -2.03 20.46
C GLY A 208 -7.06 -1.01 19.94
#